data_c7ce56221ec65192ce299a2633ecc6b8
#
_entry.id   c7ce56221ec65192ce299a2633ecc6b8
#
_cell.length_a   1.000
_cell.length_b   1.000
_cell.length_c   1.000
_cell.angle_alpha   90.00
_cell.angle_beta   90.00
_cell.angle_gamma   90.00
#
_symmetry.space_group_name_H-M   'P 1'
#
loop_
_entity.id
_entity.type
_entity.pdbx_description
1 polymer ?
#
loop_
_entity_poly.entity_id
_entity_poly.type
_entity_poly.pdbx_seq_one_letter_code
_entity_poly.pdbx_strand_id
1 'polypeptide(L)'
;MVLRRLGNKRKIAHKIITEFPRHTCYVEPFFGAGGIFFNKPKAEYNIVNDLDSDVFNLFQVIMNQKEELEKAFYIMPVHKDLLAYWKNNKETDPIKKALRFLLLSNFTYLGKPDTLKFELTDPKKIFYERIDKTFDKLTNVRFNNCDFKGG
;
A
#
# COMPACT_ATOMS: atom_id res chain seq x y z
N MET A 1 -4.57 6.84 -1.95
CA MET A 1 -4.04 5.47 -1.75
C MET A 1 -2.58 5.42 -2.10
N VAL A 2 -1.80 4.71 -1.31
CA VAL A 2 -0.34 4.61 -1.48
C VAL A 2 0.09 3.63 -2.57
N LEU A 3 -0.72 2.62 -2.88
CA LEU A 3 -0.43 1.63 -3.92
C LEU A 3 -1.29 1.80 -5.16
N ARG A 4 -0.65 1.64 -6.32
CA ARG A 4 -1.31 1.39 -7.60
C ARG A 4 -1.11 -0.09 -7.95
N ARG A 5 -2.19 -0.84 -8.03
CA ARG A 5 -2.14 -2.25 -8.39
C ARG A 5 -3.22 -2.59 -9.41
N LEU A 6 -2.89 -3.52 -10.30
CA LEU A 6 -3.89 -4.14 -11.16
C LEU A 6 -4.89 -4.89 -10.27
N GLY A 7 -6.18 -4.71 -10.53
CA GLY A 7 -7.24 -5.30 -9.72
C GLY A 7 -7.62 -4.51 -8.47
N ASN A 8 -7.07 -3.30 -8.27
CA ASN A 8 -7.48 -2.42 -7.20
C ASN A 8 -8.95 -2.04 -7.36
N LYS A 9 -9.74 -2.22 -6.31
CA LYS A 9 -11.19 -1.98 -6.29
C LYS A 9 -11.59 -0.50 -6.21
N ARG A 10 -10.65 0.43 -6.33
CA ARG A 10 -10.92 1.87 -6.19
C ARG A 10 -12.03 2.37 -7.12
N LYS A 11 -12.04 1.94 -8.38
CA LYS A 11 -13.01 2.37 -9.39
C LYS A 11 -14.44 1.94 -9.09
N ILE A 12 -14.60 0.83 -8.37
CA ILE A 12 -15.92 0.29 -8.00
C ILE A 12 -16.21 0.44 -6.51
N ALA A 13 -15.29 1.04 -5.74
CA ALA A 13 -15.41 1.13 -4.28
C ALA A 13 -16.69 1.83 -3.85
N HIS A 14 -17.02 2.97 -4.42
CA HIS A 14 -18.22 3.72 -4.06
C HIS A 14 -19.49 2.90 -4.29
N LYS A 15 -19.57 2.17 -5.39
CA LYS A 15 -20.69 1.30 -5.70
C LYS A 15 -20.82 0.17 -4.68
N ILE A 16 -19.70 -0.45 -4.32
CA ILE A 16 -19.68 -1.52 -3.30
C ILE A 16 -20.06 -0.96 -1.93
N ILE A 17 -19.52 0.20 -1.54
CA ILE A 17 -19.75 0.82 -0.24
C ILE A 17 -21.22 1.18 -0.04
N THR A 18 -21.89 1.65 -1.07
CA THR A 18 -23.33 1.98 -0.99
C THR A 18 -24.19 0.77 -0.67
N GLU A 19 -23.73 -0.44 -0.95
CA GLU A 19 -24.44 -1.69 -0.61
C GLU A 19 -24.20 -2.13 0.82
N PHE A 20 -23.29 -1.50 1.56
CA PHE A 20 -22.99 -1.90 2.93
C PHE A 20 -24.07 -1.44 3.90
N PRO A 21 -24.54 -2.33 4.77
CA PRO A 21 -25.39 -1.93 5.90
C PRO A 21 -24.54 -1.15 6.92
N ARG A 22 -25.23 -0.42 7.81
CA ARG A 22 -24.57 0.18 8.97
C ARG A 22 -23.88 -0.88 9.81
N HIS A 23 -22.61 -0.67 10.18
CA HIS A 23 -21.83 -1.66 10.90
C HIS A 23 -20.87 -1.04 11.89
N THR A 24 -20.61 -1.74 13.01
CA THR A 24 -19.62 -1.35 14.02
C THR A 24 -18.29 -2.08 13.81
N CYS A 25 -18.31 -3.25 13.16
CA CYS A 25 -17.13 -4.04 12.85
C CYS A 25 -17.03 -4.24 11.35
N TYR A 26 -15.85 -3.95 10.81
CA TYR A 26 -15.52 -4.16 9.40
C TYR A 26 -14.39 -5.17 9.27
N VAL A 27 -14.59 -6.20 8.46
CA VAL A 27 -13.60 -7.23 8.19
C VAL A 27 -13.39 -7.33 6.69
N GLU A 28 -12.14 -7.18 6.25
CA GLU A 28 -11.76 -7.31 4.85
C GLU A 28 -10.66 -8.38 4.72
N PRO A 29 -11.00 -9.59 4.24
CA PRO A 29 -10.04 -10.70 4.15
C PRO A 29 -9.00 -10.53 3.05
N PHE A 30 -9.31 -9.80 1.98
CA PHE A 30 -8.44 -9.58 0.83
C PHE A 30 -8.27 -8.08 0.61
N PHE A 31 -7.38 -7.48 1.40
CA PHE A 31 -7.23 -6.02 1.47
C PHE A 31 -6.63 -5.43 0.19
N GLY A 32 -5.57 -6.05 -0.36
CA GLY A 32 -4.86 -5.54 -1.52
C GLY A 32 -4.29 -4.15 -1.30
N ALA A 33 -4.63 -3.21 -2.17
CA ALA A 33 -4.26 -1.79 -2.04
C ALA A 33 -5.22 -0.98 -1.16
N GLY A 34 -6.25 -1.61 -0.60
CA GLY A 34 -7.19 -0.97 0.30
C GLY A 34 -8.28 -0.14 -0.39
N GLY A 35 -8.63 -0.48 -1.63
CA GLY A 35 -9.59 0.28 -2.42
C GLY A 35 -10.96 0.47 -1.76
N ILE A 36 -11.43 -0.49 -1.00
CA ILE A 36 -12.68 -0.38 -0.25
C ILE A 36 -12.45 0.34 1.08
N PHE A 37 -11.52 -0.15 1.89
CA PHE A 37 -11.27 0.38 3.23
C PHE A 37 -10.96 1.88 3.22
N PHE A 38 -10.08 2.34 2.32
CA PHE A 38 -9.68 3.75 2.28
C PHE A 38 -10.77 4.69 1.74
N ASN A 39 -11.79 4.17 1.09
CA ASN A 39 -12.88 4.98 0.53
C ASN A 39 -14.19 4.92 1.32
N LYS A 40 -14.25 4.13 2.39
CA LYS A 40 -15.43 4.06 3.26
C LYS A 40 -15.18 4.77 4.59
N PRO A 41 -16.25 5.23 5.29
CA PRO A 41 -16.11 5.67 6.67
C PRO A 41 -15.56 4.54 7.55
N LYS A 42 -14.61 4.87 8.44
CA LYS A 42 -13.98 3.91 9.33
C LYS A 42 -15.01 3.40 10.35
N ALA A 43 -15.08 2.08 10.53
CA ALA A 43 -15.92 1.47 11.57
C ALA A 43 -15.24 1.60 12.94
N GLU A 44 -15.97 1.27 14.00
CA GLU A 44 -15.40 1.25 15.35
C GLU A 44 -14.28 0.22 15.47
N TYR A 45 -14.51 -0.97 14.91
CA TYR A 45 -13.52 -2.05 14.84
C TYR A 45 -13.22 -2.39 13.39
N ASN A 46 -11.95 -2.40 13.03
CA ASN A 46 -11.52 -2.68 11.67
C ASN A 46 -10.45 -3.76 11.67
N ILE A 47 -10.72 -4.85 10.98
CA ILE A 47 -9.80 -5.96 10.80
C ILE A 47 -9.60 -6.15 9.31
N VAL A 48 -8.37 -6.04 8.85
CA VAL A 48 -8.02 -6.25 7.45
C VAL A 48 -6.95 -7.33 7.33
N ASN A 49 -6.96 -8.03 6.23
CA ASN A 49 -6.03 -9.12 5.98
C ASN A 49 -5.59 -9.14 4.53
N ASP A 50 -4.34 -9.49 4.30
CA ASP A 50 -3.86 -9.84 2.97
C ASP A 50 -2.86 -10.98 3.05
N LEU A 51 -2.95 -11.92 2.13
CA LEU A 51 -2.05 -13.05 2.04
C LEU A 51 -0.69 -12.65 1.45
N ASP A 52 -0.64 -11.60 0.63
CA ASP A 52 0.58 -11.12 0.02
C ASP A 52 1.49 -10.49 1.08
N SER A 53 2.65 -11.11 1.30
CA SER A 53 3.62 -10.66 2.30
C SER A 53 4.21 -9.29 1.99
N ASP A 54 4.31 -8.90 0.72
CA ASP A 54 4.80 -7.58 0.33
C ASP A 54 3.79 -6.49 0.68
N VAL A 55 2.51 -6.76 0.47
CA VAL A 55 1.42 -5.87 0.90
C VAL A 55 1.43 -5.72 2.41
N PHE A 56 1.45 -6.82 3.14
CA PHE A 56 1.49 -6.82 4.60
C PHE A 56 2.70 -6.06 5.13
N ASN A 57 3.89 -6.33 4.59
CA ASN A 57 5.12 -5.65 5.01
C ASN A 57 5.04 -4.14 4.80
N LEU A 58 4.55 -3.68 3.65
CA LEU A 58 4.42 -2.25 3.38
C LEU A 58 3.54 -1.57 4.43
N PHE A 59 2.36 -2.13 4.69
CA PHE A 59 1.44 -1.51 5.63
C PHE A 59 1.94 -1.62 7.08
N GLN A 60 2.64 -2.70 7.44
CA GLN A 60 3.29 -2.80 8.76
C GLN A 60 4.38 -1.74 8.94
N VAL A 61 5.18 -1.49 7.92
CA VAL A 61 6.20 -0.44 7.97
C VAL A 61 5.56 0.94 8.09
N ILE A 62 4.49 1.21 7.34
CA ILE A 62 3.75 2.48 7.47
C ILE A 62 3.18 2.65 8.88
N MET A 63 2.63 1.60 9.46
CA MET A 63 2.01 1.65 10.79
C MET A 63 3.03 1.81 11.92
N ASN A 64 4.18 1.16 11.82
CA ASN A 64 5.13 1.04 12.93
C ASN A 64 6.43 1.82 12.70
N GLN A 65 6.80 2.12 11.47
CA GLN A 65 8.07 2.74 11.09
C GLN A 65 7.88 3.82 10.02
N LYS A 66 6.81 4.61 10.14
CA LYS A 66 6.46 5.63 9.15
C LYS A 66 7.61 6.64 8.94
N GLU A 67 8.21 7.14 10.01
CA GLU A 67 9.26 8.15 9.93
C GLU A 67 10.51 7.61 9.25
N GLU A 68 10.91 6.38 9.59
CA GLU A 68 12.05 5.72 8.95
C GLU A 68 11.80 5.47 7.47
N LEU A 69 10.58 5.11 7.10
CA LEU A 69 10.20 4.93 5.69
C LEU A 69 10.27 6.26 4.92
N GLU A 70 9.71 7.32 5.48
CA GLU A 70 9.75 8.65 4.86
C GLU A 70 11.17 9.18 4.70
N LYS A 71 12.01 8.99 5.73
CA LYS A 71 13.43 9.37 5.69
C LYS A 71 14.20 8.61 4.62
N ALA A 72 14.01 7.30 4.56
CA ALA A 72 14.64 6.45 3.54
C ALA A 72 14.19 6.84 2.14
N PHE A 73 12.92 7.16 1.97
CA PHE A 73 12.37 7.64 0.70
C PHE A 73 12.95 9.01 0.30
N TYR A 74 13.15 9.89 1.26
CA TYR A 74 13.71 11.23 1.02
C TYR A 74 15.13 11.17 0.45
N ILE A 75 15.98 10.30 0.99
CA ILE A 75 17.39 10.19 0.56
C ILE A 75 17.59 9.33 -0.70
N MET A 76 16.58 8.57 -1.09
CA MET A 76 16.68 7.65 -2.22
C MET A 76 16.35 8.36 -3.53
N PRO A 77 17.23 8.27 -4.57
CA PRO A 77 16.89 8.77 -5.89
C PRO A 77 15.88 7.83 -6.58
N VAL A 78 14.82 8.40 -7.15
CA VAL A 78 13.93 7.65 -8.04
C VAL A 78 14.60 7.62 -9.41
N HIS A 79 15.20 6.49 -9.76
CA HIS A 79 15.97 6.33 -10.97
C HIS A 79 15.63 5.03 -11.69
N LYS A 80 15.64 5.08 -13.01
CA LYS A 80 15.33 3.92 -13.86
C LYS A 80 16.24 2.73 -13.58
N ASP A 81 17.53 2.96 -13.37
CA ASP A 81 18.50 1.88 -13.12
C ASP A 81 18.26 1.19 -11.80
N LEU A 82 17.84 1.92 -10.76
CA LEU A 82 17.47 1.35 -9.48
C LEU A 82 16.24 0.45 -9.61
N LEU A 83 15.23 0.90 -10.34
CA LEU A 83 14.02 0.11 -10.55
C LEU A 83 14.28 -1.13 -11.40
N ALA A 84 15.16 -1.04 -12.39
CA ALA A 84 15.61 -2.18 -13.18
C ALA A 84 16.36 -3.21 -12.32
N TYR A 85 17.23 -2.74 -11.42
CA TYR A 85 17.91 -3.60 -10.44
C TYR A 85 16.90 -4.31 -9.53
N TRP A 86 15.92 -3.59 -9.03
CA TRP A 86 14.91 -4.15 -8.12
C TRP A 86 13.95 -5.11 -8.79
N LYS A 87 13.80 -5.06 -10.10
CA LYS A 87 13.00 -6.06 -10.84
C LYS A 87 13.49 -7.48 -10.58
N ASN A 88 14.81 -7.66 -10.54
CA ASN A 88 15.44 -8.97 -10.40
C ASN A 88 16.07 -9.21 -9.02
N ASN A 89 16.08 -8.23 -8.15
CA ASN A 89 16.72 -8.28 -6.85
C ASN A 89 15.74 -7.88 -5.75
N LYS A 90 15.46 -8.82 -4.87
CA LYS A 90 14.60 -8.58 -3.70
C LYS A 90 15.42 -8.01 -2.55
N GLU A 91 14.76 -7.30 -1.68
CA GLU A 91 15.34 -6.78 -0.45
C GLU A 91 14.86 -7.59 0.75
N THR A 92 15.70 -7.72 1.76
CA THR A 92 15.36 -8.42 3.00
C THR A 92 15.04 -7.47 4.15
N ASP A 93 15.65 -6.28 4.16
CA ASP A 93 15.33 -5.25 5.14
C ASP A 93 13.89 -4.77 4.97
N PRO A 94 13.06 -4.72 6.03
CA PRO A 94 11.65 -4.34 5.91
C PRO A 94 11.42 -2.98 5.26
N ILE A 95 12.23 -1.97 5.57
CA ILE A 95 12.08 -0.63 5.01
C ILE A 95 12.45 -0.60 3.53
N LYS A 96 13.59 -1.19 3.15
CA LYS A 96 13.99 -1.30 1.75
C LYS A 96 13.00 -2.14 0.93
N LYS A 97 12.48 -3.20 1.52
CA LYS A 97 11.45 -4.04 0.93
C LYS A 97 10.16 -3.24 0.67
N ALA A 98 9.75 -2.42 1.62
CA ALA A 98 8.60 -1.53 1.48
C ALA A 98 8.82 -0.49 0.39
N LEU A 99 9.99 0.13 0.34
CA LEU A 99 10.36 1.10 -0.70
C LEU A 99 10.34 0.48 -2.09
N ARG A 100 10.96 -0.67 -2.24
CA ARG A 100 10.97 -1.42 -3.50
C ARG A 100 9.55 -1.67 -3.99
N PHE A 101 8.71 -2.22 -3.14
CA PHE A 101 7.32 -2.55 -3.47
C PHE A 101 6.53 -1.30 -3.84
N LEU A 102 6.67 -0.24 -3.06
CA LEU A 102 6.01 1.04 -3.28
C LEU A 102 6.39 1.66 -4.63
N LEU A 103 7.69 1.71 -4.93
CA LEU A 103 8.19 2.33 -6.16
C LEU A 103 7.86 1.50 -7.40
N LEU A 104 8.03 0.19 -7.34
CA LEU A 104 7.68 -0.68 -8.47
C LEU A 104 6.18 -0.63 -8.78
N SER A 105 5.33 -0.52 -7.75
CA SER A 105 3.88 -0.47 -7.94
C SER A 105 3.39 0.85 -8.52
N ASN A 106 4.07 1.96 -8.23
CA ASN A 106 3.60 3.30 -8.58
C ASN A 106 4.28 3.90 -9.81
N PHE A 107 5.55 3.59 -10.05
CA PHE A 107 6.32 4.22 -11.14
C PHE A 107 6.48 3.34 -12.37
N THR A 108 5.95 2.12 -12.33
CA THR A 108 6.00 1.21 -13.47
C THR A 108 4.59 0.88 -13.93
N TYR A 109 4.43 0.63 -15.22
CA TYR A 109 3.15 0.15 -15.75
C TYR A 109 2.98 -1.32 -15.35
N LEU A 110 1.90 -1.63 -14.61
CA LEU A 110 1.63 -2.98 -14.10
C LEU A 110 2.80 -3.59 -13.31
N GLY A 111 3.61 -2.77 -12.65
CA GLY A 111 4.78 -3.24 -11.93
C GLY A 111 5.97 -3.63 -12.80
N LYS A 112 6.00 -3.24 -14.08
CA LYS A 112 7.09 -3.53 -15.01
C LYS A 112 8.08 -2.35 -15.10
N PRO A 113 9.35 -2.50 -14.67
CA PRO A 113 10.32 -1.41 -14.64
C PRO A 113 10.64 -0.76 -15.99
N ASP A 114 10.53 -1.53 -17.08
CA ASP A 114 10.78 -1.03 -18.44
C ASP A 114 9.73 -0.03 -18.92
N THR A 115 8.62 0.08 -18.21
CA THR A 115 7.52 1.01 -18.51
C THR A 115 7.49 2.21 -17.55
N LEU A 116 8.64 2.56 -16.99
CA LEU A 116 8.77 3.65 -16.02
C LEU A 116 8.19 4.96 -16.54
N LYS A 117 7.29 5.55 -15.75
CA LYS A 117 6.70 6.85 -16.04
C LYS A 117 7.18 7.88 -15.02
N PHE A 118 7.76 8.97 -15.51
CA PHE A 118 8.06 10.14 -14.70
C PHE A 118 6.97 11.18 -14.93
N GLU A 119 6.31 11.60 -13.86
CA GLU A 119 5.41 12.74 -13.88
C GLU A 119 6.21 14.03 -13.64
N LEU A 120 5.73 15.16 -14.19
CA LEU A 120 6.38 16.47 -14.07
C LEU A 120 6.33 17.04 -12.66
N THR A 121 5.48 16.50 -11.79
CA THR A 121 5.35 16.92 -10.38
C THR A 121 6.32 16.14 -9.50
N ASP A 122 6.76 16.77 -8.40
CA ASP A 122 7.64 16.12 -7.43
C ASP A 122 6.93 14.88 -6.82
N PRO A 123 7.32 13.65 -7.20
CA PRO A 123 6.66 12.44 -6.72
C PRO A 123 6.83 12.23 -5.22
N LYS A 124 7.92 12.72 -4.63
CA LYS A 124 8.19 12.54 -3.20
C LYS A 124 7.15 13.23 -2.33
N LYS A 125 6.77 14.46 -2.68
CA LYS A 125 5.74 15.20 -1.94
C LYS A 125 4.41 14.44 -1.93
N ILE A 126 4.01 13.93 -3.09
CA ILE A 126 2.75 13.16 -3.22
C ILE A 126 2.80 11.91 -2.34
N PHE A 127 3.93 11.21 -2.31
CA PHE A 127 4.08 10.00 -1.49
C PHE A 127 4.05 10.29 0.00
N TYR A 128 4.67 11.37 0.47
CA TYR A 128 4.60 11.76 1.87
C TYR A 128 3.15 12.00 2.30
N GLU A 129 2.38 12.71 1.50
CA GLU A 129 0.97 12.97 1.78
C GLU A 129 0.16 11.68 1.84
N ARG A 130 0.39 10.76 0.90
CA ARG A 130 -0.29 9.47 0.84
C ARG A 130 0.09 8.55 2.00
N ILE A 131 1.36 8.52 2.38
CA ILE A 131 1.83 7.75 3.52
C ILE A 131 1.20 8.27 4.81
N ASP A 132 1.17 9.58 5.01
CA ASP A 132 0.55 10.19 6.18
C ASP A 132 -0.94 9.89 6.28
N LYS A 133 -1.68 10.02 5.18
CA LYS A 133 -3.11 9.70 5.12
C LYS A 133 -3.36 8.21 5.37
N THR A 134 -2.51 7.35 4.84
CA THR A 134 -2.59 5.91 5.05
C THR A 134 -2.35 5.57 6.52
N PHE A 135 -1.34 6.16 7.13
CA PHE A 135 -1.05 5.99 8.56
C PHE A 135 -2.24 6.38 9.42
N ASP A 136 -2.81 7.55 9.19
CA ASP A 136 -3.96 8.04 9.97
C ASP A 136 -5.16 7.10 9.83
N LYS A 137 -5.42 6.61 8.64
CA LYS A 137 -6.55 5.69 8.40
C LYS A 137 -6.33 4.32 9.02
N LEU A 138 -5.09 3.85 9.12
CA LEU A 138 -4.74 2.54 9.68
C LEU A 138 -4.56 2.57 11.21
N THR A 139 -4.61 3.73 11.84
CA THR A 139 -4.51 3.82 13.30
C THR A 139 -5.62 2.98 13.96
N ASN A 140 -5.23 2.10 14.89
CA ASN A 140 -6.13 1.16 15.58
C ASN A 140 -6.80 0.12 14.68
N VAL A 141 -6.27 -0.12 13.49
CA VAL A 141 -6.71 -1.21 12.61
C VAL A 141 -5.86 -2.45 12.89
N ARG A 142 -6.50 -3.60 13.00
CA ARG A 142 -5.81 -4.88 13.09
C ARG A 142 -5.51 -5.38 11.69
N PHE A 143 -4.23 -5.49 11.35
CA PHE A 143 -3.79 -5.98 10.04
C PHE A 143 -3.17 -7.36 10.18
N ASN A 144 -3.74 -8.34 9.50
CA ASN A 144 -3.29 -9.74 9.52
C ASN A 144 -2.68 -10.17 8.19
N ASN A 145 -1.86 -11.21 8.25
CA ASN A 145 -1.29 -11.86 7.08
C ASN A 145 -1.52 -13.37 7.21
N CYS A 146 -2.77 -13.78 7.09
CA CYS A 146 -3.21 -15.15 7.35
C CYS A 146 -3.82 -15.78 6.11
N ASP A 147 -3.58 -17.09 5.94
CA ASP A 147 -4.30 -17.92 4.99
C ASP A 147 -5.55 -18.49 5.67
N PHE A 148 -6.73 -18.13 5.15
CA PHE A 148 -8.00 -18.62 5.70
C PHE A 148 -8.23 -20.12 5.49
N LYS A 149 -7.53 -20.74 4.53
CA LYS A 149 -7.63 -22.19 4.32
C LYS A 149 -6.83 -22.99 5.34
N GLY A 150 -5.88 -22.37 6.02
CA GLY A 150 -5.02 -23.01 7.01
C GLY A 150 -5.46 -22.84 8.46
N GLY A 151 -6.60 -22.21 8.67
CA GLY A 151 -7.10 -22.09 10.03
C GLY A 151 -7.48 -20.73 10.46
#